data_3d9bac78b8c032980a295eea653eea0a
#
_entry.id   3d9bac78b8c032980a295eea653eea0a
#
_cell.length_a   1.000
_cell.length_b   1.000
_cell.length_c   1.000
_cell.angle_alpha   90.00
_cell.angle_beta   90.00
_cell.angle_gamma   90.00
#
_symmetry.space_group_name_H-M   'P 1'
#
loop_
_entity.id
_entity.type
_entity.pdbx_description
1 polymer ?
#
loop_
_entity_poly.entity_id
_entity_poly.type
_entity_poly.pdbx_seq_one_letter_code
_entity_poly.pdbx_strand_id
1 'polypeptide(L)'
;MRFYVGAIRRCEAKYNLFPEIKHFCLAPTLTPYAPQGAKILLDSGAYGDVRRGRFTFNQGLERQLAFETKHQFISERIASYDLLIDEQMREDRRIKSRWAEKAGWKAVDETIAAAEFLCERRESLAPRQLVLGCQGVNIDQYETCVSAIQEIANPEDCIGL
;
A
#
# COMPACT_ATOMS: atom_id res chain seq x y z
N MET A 1 -10.13 9.45 -13.35
CA MET A 1 -10.01 8.43 -12.30
C MET A 1 -9.26 7.24 -12.91
N ARG A 2 -8.26 6.68 -12.23
CA ARG A 2 -7.53 5.49 -12.70
C ARG A 2 -7.79 4.34 -11.74
N PHE A 3 -8.14 3.18 -12.28
CA PHE A 3 -8.36 1.97 -11.50
C PHE A 3 -7.19 1.01 -11.72
N TYR A 4 -6.66 0.46 -10.64
CA TYR A 4 -5.64 -0.57 -10.65
C TYR A 4 -6.28 -1.91 -10.32
N VAL A 5 -6.07 -2.90 -11.18
CA VAL A 5 -6.59 -4.25 -10.97
C VAL A 5 -5.56 -5.09 -10.24
N GLY A 6 -5.95 -5.67 -9.11
CA GLY A 6 -5.09 -6.57 -8.36
C GLY A 6 -4.67 -7.78 -9.21
N ALA A 7 -3.36 -7.97 -9.38
CA ALA A 7 -2.81 -9.11 -10.10
C ALA A 7 -2.77 -10.32 -9.16
N ILE A 8 -3.65 -11.29 -9.42
CA ILE A 8 -3.74 -12.54 -8.68
C ILE A 8 -2.96 -13.62 -9.46
N ARG A 9 -2.26 -14.50 -8.74
CA ARG A 9 -1.59 -15.68 -9.30
C ARG A 9 -2.46 -16.43 -10.33
N ARG A 10 -1.90 -16.78 -11.49
CA ARG A 10 -2.51 -17.60 -12.56
C ARG A 10 -3.59 -16.88 -13.39
N CYS A 11 -3.55 -15.58 -13.51
CA CYS A 11 -4.52 -14.86 -14.34
C CYS A 11 -4.04 -14.49 -15.75
N GLU A 12 -2.91 -15.07 -16.24
CA GLU A 12 -2.42 -14.82 -17.62
C GLU A 12 -3.52 -14.92 -18.66
N ALA A 13 -4.32 -16.01 -18.60
CA ALA A 13 -5.43 -16.21 -19.52
C ALA A 13 -6.55 -15.17 -19.36
N LYS A 14 -6.76 -14.64 -18.14
CA LYS A 14 -7.79 -13.64 -17.88
C LYS A 14 -7.40 -12.24 -18.36
N TYR A 15 -6.11 -11.88 -18.27
CA TYR A 15 -5.64 -10.58 -18.76
C TYR A 15 -5.60 -10.48 -20.28
N ASN A 16 -5.41 -11.61 -20.97
CA ASN A 16 -5.53 -11.66 -22.42
C ASN A 16 -6.99 -11.46 -22.90
N LEU A 17 -7.98 -11.66 -22.03
CA LEU A 17 -9.38 -11.38 -22.31
C LEU A 17 -9.74 -9.88 -22.21
N PHE A 18 -8.89 -9.08 -21.55
CA PHE A 18 -9.14 -7.66 -21.30
C PHE A 18 -7.91 -6.82 -21.67
N PRO A 19 -7.55 -6.73 -22.97
CA PRO A 19 -6.35 -6.01 -23.43
C PRO A 19 -6.39 -4.50 -23.16
N GLU A 20 -7.56 -3.96 -22.86
CA GLU A 20 -7.77 -2.58 -22.45
C GLU A 20 -7.30 -2.28 -21.02
N ILE A 21 -7.12 -3.27 -20.16
CA ILE A 21 -6.60 -3.07 -18.81
C ILE A 21 -5.09 -2.76 -18.91
N LYS A 22 -4.73 -1.55 -18.51
CA LYS A 22 -3.34 -1.04 -18.56
C LYS A 22 -2.73 -0.81 -17.18
N HIS A 23 -3.53 -0.87 -16.10
CA HIS A 23 -3.10 -0.53 -14.74
C HIS A 23 -3.26 -1.73 -13.81
N PHE A 24 -2.15 -2.15 -13.17
CA PHE A 24 -2.12 -3.33 -12.29
C PHE A 24 -1.58 -2.96 -10.92
N CYS A 25 -2.18 -3.51 -9.87
CA CYS A 25 -1.67 -3.47 -8.51
C CYS A 25 -0.94 -4.79 -8.22
N LEU A 26 0.35 -4.71 -7.90
CA LEU A 26 1.19 -5.86 -7.58
C LEU A 26 1.65 -5.78 -6.13
N ALA A 27 1.52 -6.87 -5.39
CA ALA A 27 2.11 -7.00 -4.07
C ALA A 27 3.44 -7.77 -4.16
N PRO A 28 4.51 -7.35 -3.47
CA PRO A 28 5.84 -7.98 -3.53
C PRO A 28 5.87 -9.41 -2.95
N THR A 29 4.77 -9.85 -2.36
CA THR A 29 4.59 -11.21 -1.83
C THR A 29 4.03 -12.20 -2.85
N LEU A 30 3.62 -11.72 -4.02
CA LEU A 30 3.00 -12.52 -5.07
C LEU A 30 3.97 -12.74 -6.24
N THR A 31 3.74 -13.78 -7.02
CA THR A 31 4.43 -13.93 -8.30
C THR A 31 3.80 -12.93 -9.27
N PRO A 32 4.56 -11.96 -9.79
CA PRO A 32 3.99 -10.94 -10.63
C PRO A 32 3.64 -11.50 -11.99
N TYR A 33 2.52 -11.06 -12.50
CA TYR A 33 2.24 -11.04 -13.92
C TYR A 33 1.70 -9.66 -14.26
N ALA A 34 2.38 -8.97 -15.12
CA ALA A 34 1.87 -7.75 -15.74
C ALA A 34 2.18 -7.82 -17.25
N PRO A 35 1.23 -7.48 -18.12
CA PRO A 35 1.49 -7.39 -19.54
C PRO A 35 2.58 -6.37 -19.83
N GLN A 36 3.32 -6.57 -20.91
CA GLN A 36 4.33 -5.62 -21.35
C GLN A 36 3.70 -4.22 -21.57
N GLY A 37 4.35 -3.21 -21.00
CA GLY A 37 3.86 -1.81 -21.05
C GLY A 37 2.74 -1.49 -20.07
N ALA A 38 2.41 -2.39 -19.15
CA ALA A 38 1.47 -2.11 -18.08
C ALA A 38 2.01 -1.05 -17.12
N LYS A 39 1.11 -0.23 -16.60
CA LYS A 39 1.38 0.71 -15.52
C LYS A 39 1.14 0.03 -14.18
N ILE A 40 2.11 0.08 -13.31
CA ILE A 40 2.12 -0.69 -12.08
C ILE A 40 2.02 0.23 -10.87
N LEU A 41 1.04 -0.03 -10.01
CA LEU A 41 1.05 0.36 -8.61
C LEU A 41 1.68 -0.77 -7.82
N LEU A 42 2.81 -0.52 -7.18
CA LEU A 42 3.45 -1.47 -6.29
C LEU A 42 2.92 -1.29 -4.87
N ASP A 43 2.10 -2.25 -4.45
CA ASP A 43 1.54 -2.34 -3.10
C ASP A 43 2.64 -2.61 -2.07
N SER A 44 2.42 -2.21 -0.83
CA SER A 44 3.36 -2.45 0.28
C SER A 44 3.54 -3.94 0.61
N GLY A 45 2.50 -4.74 0.40
CA GLY A 45 2.45 -6.15 0.78
C GLY A 45 2.25 -6.37 2.28
N ALA A 46 1.93 -5.32 3.04
CA ALA A 46 1.74 -5.37 4.49
C ALA A 46 0.72 -6.43 4.92
N TYR A 47 -0.37 -6.60 4.16
CA TYR A 47 -1.37 -7.64 4.42
C TYR A 47 -0.79 -9.07 4.42
N GLY A 48 0.17 -9.34 3.53
CA GLY A 48 0.84 -10.64 3.45
C GLY A 48 1.77 -10.92 4.64
N ASP A 49 2.22 -9.89 5.33
CA ASP A 49 3.19 -9.97 6.42
C ASP A 49 2.56 -10.25 7.78
N VAL A 50 1.26 -10.05 7.91
CA VAL A 50 0.47 -10.32 9.13
C VAL A 50 0.79 -11.67 9.78
N ARG A 51 1.07 -12.69 8.97
CA ARG A 51 1.36 -14.05 9.43
C ARG A 51 2.84 -14.36 9.61
N ARG A 52 3.73 -13.50 9.08
CA ARG A 52 5.19 -13.74 9.00
C ARG A 52 6.00 -12.84 9.92
N GLY A 53 5.34 -11.91 10.61
CA GLY A 53 5.97 -10.81 11.33
C GLY A 53 6.08 -9.56 10.44
N ARG A 54 5.82 -8.41 11.05
CA ARG A 54 5.89 -7.13 10.35
C ARG A 54 7.33 -6.75 10.04
N PHE A 55 7.50 -6.14 8.92
CA PHE A 55 8.73 -5.43 8.56
C PHE A 55 8.75 -4.02 9.16
N THR A 56 9.94 -3.46 9.32
CA THR A 56 10.09 -2.03 9.49
C THR A 56 9.75 -1.33 8.17
N PHE A 57 9.48 -0.04 8.19
CA PHE A 57 9.21 0.74 6.96
C PHE A 57 10.34 0.60 5.94
N ASN A 58 11.59 0.62 6.41
CA ASN A 58 12.75 0.43 5.55
C ASN A 58 12.79 -0.95 4.90
N GLN A 59 12.58 -2.02 5.67
CA GLN A 59 12.53 -3.39 5.14
C GLN A 59 11.38 -3.59 4.16
N GLY A 60 10.23 -2.95 4.41
CA GLY A 60 9.09 -2.94 3.48
C GLY A 60 9.46 -2.30 2.15
N LEU A 61 10.06 -1.13 2.19
CA LEU A 61 10.53 -0.41 1.00
C LEU A 61 11.62 -1.17 0.25
N GLU A 62 12.63 -1.67 0.95
CA GLU A 62 13.69 -2.48 0.34
C GLU A 62 13.14 -3.70 -0.40
N ARG A 63 12.12 -4.36 0.18
CA ARG A 63 11.44 -5.49 -0.47
C ARG A 63 10.71 -5.06 -1.75
N GLN A 64 10.03 -3.91 -1.74
CA GLN A 64 9.36 -3.39 -2.92
C GLN A 64 10.38 -3.11 -4.03
N LEU A 65 11.48 -2.44 -3.74
CA LEU A 65 12.54 -2.11 -4.71
C LEU A 65 13.27 -3.36 -5.20
N ALA A 66 13.54 -4.33 -4.33
CA ALA A 66 14.11 -5.62 -4.71
C ALA A 66 13.18 -6.42 -5.64
N PHE A 67 11.87 -6.30 -5.43
CA PHE A 67 10.86 -6.92 -6.29
C PHE A 67 10.86 -6.31 -7.69
N GLU A 68 10.93 -4.99 -7.82
CA GLU A 68 11.09 -4.31 -9.11
C GLU A 68 12.37 -4.75 -9.84
N THR A 69 13.48 -4.75 -9.12
CA THR A 69 14.79 -5.16 -9.68
C THR A 69 14.74 -6.59 -10.18
N LYS A 70 14.22 -7.51 -9.38
CA LYS A 70 14.08 -8.92 -9.72
C LYS A 70 13.24 -9.15 -10.96
N HIS A 71 12.20 -8.35 -11.15
CA HIS A 71 11.23 -8.52 -12.25
C HIS A 71 11.42 -7.50 -13.37
N GLN A 72 12.51 -6.72 -13.32
CA GLN A 72 12.97 -5.81 -14.37
C GLN A 72 11.93 -4.77 -14.82
N PHE A 73 11.23 -4.15 -13.86
CA PHE A 73 10.34 -3.03 -14.12
C PHE A 73 10.54 -1.90 -13.11
N ILE A 74 10.01 -0.74 -13.43
CA ILE A 74 9.86 0.39 -12.51
C ILE A 74 8.36 0.66 -12.37
N SER A 75 7.85 0.67 -11.16
CA SER A 75 6.44 0.98 -10.91
C SER A 75 6.14 2.45 -11.24
N GLU A 76 4.93 2.73 -11.74
CA GLU A 76 4.42 4.10 -11.86
C GLU A 76 4.18 4.71 -10.49
N ARG A 77 3.75 3.86 -9.55
CA ARG A 77 3.40 4.25 -8.18
C ARG A 77 3.89 3.25 -7.16
N ILE A 78 4.24 3.75 -5.98
CA ILE A 78 4.67 2.93 -4.85
C ILE A 78 3.89 3.32 -3.59
N ALA A 79 3.33 2.31 -2.89
CA ALA A 79 2.51 2.53 -1.70
C ALA A 79 3.34 2.50 -0.41
N SER A 80 2.94 3.32 0.56
CA SER A 80 3.50 3.31 1.92
C SER A 80 3.19 1.99 2.64
N TYR A 81 4.07 1.60 3.56
CA TYR A 81 3.93 0.37 4.36
C TYR A 81 3.18 0.66 5.65
N ASP A 82 1.89 0.42 5.67
CA ASP A 82 0.99 0.76 6.75
C ASP A 82 0.76 -0.37 7.77
N LEU A 83 0.16 -0.04 8.91
CA LEU A 83 -0.36 -1.00 9.88
C LEU A 83 -1.81 -1.30 9.55
N LEU A 84 -2.10 -2.56 9.20
CA LEU A 84 -3.46 -2.96 8.90
C LEU A 84 -4.30 -3.07 10.18
N ILE A 85 -5.41 -2.36 10.21
CA ILE A 85 -6.39 -2.43 11.30
C ILE A 85 -6.94 -3.85 11.47
N ASP A 86 -7.20 -4.53 10.37
CA ASP A 86 -7.69 -5.92 10.32
C ASP A 86 -6.79 -6.91 11.08
N GLU A 87 -5.50 -6.69 11.15
CA GLU A 87 -4.56 -7.54 11.87
C GLU A 87 -4.89 -7.59 13.35
N GLN A 88 -5.12 -6.43 13.95
CA GLN A 88 -5.44 -6.33 15.37
C GLN A 88 -6.89 -6.73 15.66
N MET A 89 -7.78 -6.61 14.69
CA MET A 89 -9.16 -7.08 14.81
C MET A 89 -9.29 -8.60 14.67
N ARG A 90 -8.36 -9.27 13.99
CA ARG A 90 -8.38 -10.73 13.80
C ARG A 90 -7.89 -11.51 15.00
N GLU A 91 -6.95 -10.97 15.76
CA GLU A 91 -6.42 -11.66 16.96
C GLU A 91 -7.48 -11.76 18.05
N ASP A 92 -8.47 -10.85 18.05
CA ASP A 92 -9.53 -10.88 19.04
C ASP A 92 -10.92 -10.58 18.45
N ARG A 93 -11.54 -11.59 17.87
CA ARG A 93 -12.96 -11.54 17.44
C ARG A 93 -13.95 -11.18 18.55
N ARG A 94 -13.48 -11.01 19.77
CA ARG A 94 -14.25 -10.62 20.96
C ARG A 94 -14.03 -9.16 21.34
N ILE A 95 -13.29 -8.38 20.53
CA ILE A 95 -12.98 -6.99 20.85
C ILE A 95 -14.28 -6.19 20.85
N LYS A 96 -14.64 -5.74 22.03
CA LYS A 96 -15.68 -4.74 22.22
C LYS A 96 -15.25 -3.45 21.52
N SER A 97 -16.18 -2.67 20.98
CA SER A 97 -15.97 -1.45 20.19
C SER A 97 -14.87 -0.50 20.72
N ARG A 98 -14.67 -0.46 22.03
CA ARG A 98 -13.65 0.36 22.71
C ARG A 98 -12.19 -0.05 22.42
N TRP A 99 -11.93 -1.31 22.11
CA TRP A 99 -10.60 -1.80 21.73
C TRP A 99 -10.32 -1.52 20.25
N ALA A 100 -11.32 -1.67 19.41
CA ALA A 100 -11.23 -1.33 18.00
C ALA A 100 -10.84 0.14 17.81
N GLU A 101 -11.41 1.04 18.59
CA GLU A 101 -11.08 2.46 18.53
C GLU A 101 -9.62 2.74 18.92
N LYS A 102 -9.13 2.15 20.01
CA LYS A 102 -7.72 2.30 20.44
C LYS A 102 -6.76 1.70 19.42
N ALA A 103 -7.07 0.54 18.87
CA ALA A 103 -6.29 -0.10 17.82
C ALA A 103 -6.30 0.76 16.53
N GLY A 104 -7.44 1.36 16.23
CA GLY A 104 -7.59 2.29 15.11
C GLY A 104 -6.68 3.52 15.23
N TRP A 105 -6.62 4.16 16.39
CA TRP A 105 -5.71 5.29 16.62
C TRP A 105 -4.24 4.90 16.44
N LYS A 106 -3.83 3.76 16.99
CA LYS A 106 -2.47 3.26 16.78
C LYS A 106 -2.19 3.02 15.29
N ALA A 107 -3.14 2.49 14.55
CA ALA A 107 -2.98 2.27 13.11
C ALA A 107 -2.90 3.59 12.35
N VAL A 108 -3.66 4.61 12.75
CA VAL A 108 -3.57 5.97 12.18
C VAL A 108 -2.16 6.55 12.39
N ASP A 109 -1.66 6.53 13.63
CA ASP A 109 -0.33 7.05 13.95
C ASP A 109 0.77 6.35 13.13
N GLU A 110 0.72 5.02 13.04
CA GLU A 110 1.70 4.25 12.27
C GLU A 110 1.54 4.45 10.75
N THR A 111 0.34 4.70 10.26
CA THR A 111 0.10 4.98 8.84
C THR A 111 0.65 6.36 8.46
N ILE A 112 0.45 7.36 9.33
CA ILE A 112 1.05 8.69 9.14
C ILE A 112 2.58 8.58 9.14
N ALA A 113 3.17 7.89 10.12
CA ALA A 113 4.62 7.69 10.18
C ALA A 113 5.18 6.95 8.95
N ALA A 114 4.42 5.99 8.39
CA ALA A 114 4.81 5.31 7.16
C ALA A 114 4.76 6.22 5.93
N ALA A 115 3.79 7.13 5.89
CA ALA A 115 3.69 8.14 4.84
C ALA A 115 4.83 9.16 4.93
N GLU A 116 5.13 9.68 6.12
CA GLU A 116 6.29 10.56 6.38
C GLU A 116 7.60 9.91 5.93
N PHE A 117 7.83 8.67 6.35
CA PHE A 117 9.01 7.88 5.95
C PHE A 117 9.17 7.79 4.44
N LEU A 118 8.06 7.59 3.70
CA LEU A 118 8.10 7.49 2.25
C LEU A 118 8.33 8.88 1.60
N CYS A 119 7.70 9.93 2.13
CA CYS A 119 7.86 11.31 1.66
C CYS A 119 9.29 11.81 1.81
N GLU A 120 9.99 11.49 2.91
CA GLU A 120 11.41 11.82 3.13
C GLU A 120 12.34 11.23 2.06
N ARG A 121 11.90 10.17 1.40
CA ARG A 121 12.67 9.42 0.37
C ARG A 121 12.24 9.72 -1.06
N ARG A 122 11.35 10.67 -1.24
CA ARG A 122 10.73 11.04 -2.52
C ARG A 122 11.74 11.17 -3.64
N GLU A 123 12.82 11.94 -3.44
CA GLU A 123 13.83 12.17 -4.47
C GLU A 123 14.52 10.87 -4.91
N SER A 124 14.82 9.99 -3.97
CA SER A 124 15.44 8.68 -4.27
C SER A 124 14.48 7.70 -4.93
N LEU A 125 13.18 7.93 -4.80
CA LEU A 125 12.13 7.09 -5.37
C LEU A 125 11.68 7.56 -6.76
N ALA A 126 12.09 8.75 -7.21
CA ALA A 126 11.76 9.24 -8.54
C ALA A 126 12.15 8.20 -9.63
N PRO A 127 11.34 8.02 -10.68
CA PRO A 127 10.18 8.82 -11.11
C PRO A 127 8.83 8.33 -10.54
N ARG A 128 8.80 7.52 -9.51
CA ARG A 128 7.55 6.95 -8.94
C ARG A 128 6.72 8.03 -8.24
N GLN A 129 5.43 8.00 -8.45
CA GLN A 129 4.49 8.74 -7.61
C GLN A 129 4.23 7.98 -6.31
N LEU A 130 4.10 8.69 -5.21
CA LEU A 130 3.80 8.06 -3.93
C LEU A 130 2.30 7.82 -3.79
N VAL A 131 1.94 6.69 -3.17
CA VAL A 131 0.59 6.40 -2.71
C VAL A 131 0.66 6.31 -1.19
N LEU A 132 0.11 7.31 -0.53
CA LEU A 132 0.10 7.45 0.91
C LEU A 132 -1.19 6.84 1.43
N GLY A 133 -1.09 5.75 2.19
CA GLY A 133 -2.24 5.05 2.75
C GLY A 133 -2.96 5.90 3.77
N CYS A 134 -4.28 5.77 3.83
CA CYS A 134 -5.14 6.39 4.82
C CYS A 134 -6.07 5.34 5.39
N GLN A 135 -6.25 5.34 6.71
CA GLN A 135 -7.14 4.38 7.37
C GLN A 135 -7.71 4.91 8.68
N GLY A 136 -8.78 4.26 9.12
CA GLY A 136 -9.45 4.51 10.39
C GLY A 136 -10.60 3.52 10.58
N VAL A 137 -11.08 3.34 11.79
CA VAL A 137 -12.28 2.52 12.09
C VAL A 137 -13.53 3.37 12.24
N ASN A 138 -13.40 4.69 12.27
CA ASN A 138 -14.48 5.67 12.33
C ASN A 138 -14.10 6.94 11.56
N ILE A 139 -15.07 7.86 11.42
CA ILE A 139 -14.88 9.09 10.65
C ILE A 139 -13.78 9.96 11.23
N ASP A 140 -13.74 10.15 12.55
CA ASP A 140 -12.76 11.01 13.21
C ASP A 140 -11.31 10.56 12.94
N GLN A 141 -11.08 9.24 12.95
CA GLN A 141 -9.78 8.66 12.62
C GLN A 141 -9.41 8.85 11.16
N TYR A 142 -10.37 8.64 10.23
CA TYR A 142 -10.13 8.90 8.81
C TYR A 142 -9.84 10.37 8.55
N GLU A 143 -10.61 11.30 9.11
CA GLU A 143 -10.39 12.73 8.96
C GLU A 143 -9.04 13.16 9.51
N THR A 144 -8.64 12.66 10.67
CA THR A 144 -7.32 12.90 11.26
C THR A 144 -6.21 12.38 10.36
N CYS A 145 -6.32 11.15 9.89
CA CYS A 145 -5.33 10.53 9.01
C CYS A 145 -5.20 11.28 7.69
N VAL A 146 -6.33 11.59 7.04
CA VAL A 146 -6.35 12.34 5.76
C VAL A 146 -5.73 13.72 5.94
N SER A 147 -6.10 14.46 6.99
CA SER A 147 -5.59 15.80 7.24
C SER A 147 -4.08 15.81 7.43
N ALA A 148 -3.56 14.91 8.27
CA ALA A 148 -2.12 14.78 8.49
C ALA A 148 -1.36 14.42 7.20
N ILE A 149 -1.90 13.51 6.39
CA ILE A 149 -1.27 13.11 5.13
C ILE A 149 -1.33 14.23 4.09
N GLN A 150 -2.38 15.02 4.05
CA GLN A 150 -2.49 16.17 3.15
C GLN A 150 -1.42 17.25 3.44
N GLU A 151 -0.99 17.40 4.70
CA GLU A 151 0.07 18.35 5.07
C GLU A 151 1.46 17.96 4.54
N ILE A 152 1.73 16.67 4.32
CA ILE A 152 3.02 16.15 3.86
C ILE A 152 3.03 15.73 2.39
N ALA A 153 1.85 15.54 1.80
CA ALA A 153 1.71 15.13 0.41
C ALA A 153 2.02 16.26 -0.57
N ASN A 154 2.64 15.92 -1.69
CA ASN A 154 2.76 16.82 -2.84
C ASN A 154 1.51 16.67 -3.74
N PRO A 155 1.23 17.67 -4.63
CA PRO A 155 0.07 17.63 -5.51
C PRO A 155 0.01 16.42 -6.46
N GLU A 156 1.15 15.82 -6.78
CA GLU A 156 1.25 14.63 -7.62
C GLU A 156 1.03 13.31 -6.89
N ASP A 157 1.07 13.32 -5.55
CA ASP A 157 0.85 12.10 -4.76
C ASP A 157 -0.61 11.66 -4.79
N CYS A 158 -0.82 10.40 -4.44
CA CYS A 158 -2.14 9.83 -4.28
C CYS A 158 -2.39 9.50 -2.81
N ILE A 159 -3.58 9.82 -2.34
CA ILE A 159 -4.06 9.33 -1.05
C ILE A 159 -4.85 8.05 -1.32
N GLY A 160 -4.41 6.94 -0.71
CA GLY A 160 -5.05 5.63 -0.81
C GLY A 160 -5.99 5.41 0.37
N LEU A 161 -7.26 5.09 0.10
CA LEU A 161 -8.29 4.77 1.08
C LEU A 161 -8.54 3.27 1.12
#